data_a79825ea4eac9677f3534aec2a4a40c7
#
_entry.id   a79825ea4eac9677f3534aec2a4a40c7
#
_cell.length_a   1.000
_cell.length_b   1.000
_cell.length_c   1.000
_cell.angle_alpha   90.00
_cell.angle_beta   90.00
_cell.angle_gamma   90.00
#
_symmetry.space_group_name_H-M   'P 1'
#
loop_
_entity.id
_entity.type
_entity.pdbx_description
1 polymer ?
#
loop_
_entity_poly.entity_id
_entity_poly.type
_entity_poly.pdbx_seq_one_letter_code
_entity_poly.pdbx_strand_id
1 'polypeptide(L)'
;LARQYSVDSVSAINGGIIDWFKEGEMVKSFQDSSFFGEVGKLYIAPSNYGVHLIQILNQGPKSKRVQLQVFSKEVTYSQATRSKVYQNAVKFVSENRTQEQFNAAIEADQSLVKRVANNTEENQRVIPGIDDSRQVIRWAHQNKDKVGEVSEIFRCGDKFLVAVITEVN
;
A
#
# COMPACT_ATOMS: atom_id res chain seq x y z
N LEU A 1 -5.66 15.65 45.37
CA LEU A 1 -4.31 15.12 45.20
C LEU A 1 -3.77 15.40 43.78
N ALA A 2 -4.44 14.92 42.67
CA ALA A 2 -3.89 15.05 41.32
C ALA A 2 -3.64 16.52 40.93
N ARG A 3 -4.55 17.44 41.17
CA ARG A 3 -4.37 18.88 40.88
C ARG A 3 -3.19 19.52 41.58
N GLN A 4 -2.77 18.96 42.71
CA GLN A 4 -1.72 19.55 43.55
C GLN A 4 -0.35 18.87 43.36
N TYR A 5 -0.31 17.58 43.11
CA TYR A 5 0.89 16.78 43.16
C TYR A 5 1.23 16.07 41.84
N SER A 6 0.28 15.98 40.86
CA SER A 6 0.58 15.31 39.60
C SER A 6 1.49 16.15 38.72
N VAL A 7 2.51 15.51 38.16
CA VAL A 7 3.37 16.10 37.12
C VAL A 7 2.75 15.99 35.72
N ASP A 8 1.69 15.18 35.56
CA ASP A 8 0.91 15.12 34.32
C ASP A 8 -0.01 16.33 34.28
N SER A 9 0.43 17.38 33.63
CA SER A 9 -0.30 18.63 33.48
C SER A 9 -1.61 18.51 32.71
N VAL A 10 -1.75 17.49 31.85
CA VAL A 10 -2.93 17.31 31.00
C VAL A 10 -4.11 16.79 31.83
N SER A 11 -3.92 15.74 32.62
CA SER A 11 -4.98 15.18 33.44
C SER A 11 -5.13 15.87 34.79
N ALA A 12 -4.06 16.46 35.34
CA ALA A 12 -4.09 17.14 36.65
C ALA A 12 -5.18 18.22 36.73
N ILE A 13 -5.38 19.00 35.67
CA ILE A 13 -6.40 20.09 35.61
C ILE A 13 -7.79 19.51 35.87
N ASN A 14 -8.06 18.31 35.37
CA ASN A 14 -9.32 17.59 35.51
C ASN A 14 -9.32 16.64 36.73
N GLY A 15 -8.42 16.86 37.71
CA GLY A 15 -8.34 16.04 38.91
C GLY A 15 -7.70 14.68 38.71
N GLY A 16 -6.99 14.47 37.58
CA GLY A 16 -6.35 13.21 37.22
C GLY A 16 -7.28 12.22 36.51
N ILE A 17 -8.45 12.68 36.06
CA ILE A 17 -9.38 11.83 35.31
C ILE A 17 -8.84 11.62 33.90
N ILE A 18 -8.73 10.36 33.50
CA ILE A 18 -8.37 9.90 32.16
C ILE A 18 -9.61 9.24 31.58
N ASP A 19 -9.95 9.59 30.34
CA ASP A 19 -11.06 9.00 29.58
C ASP A 19 -10.80 7.53 29.26
N TRP A 20 -11.80 6.88 28.68
CA TRP A 20 -11.70 5.48 28.23
C TRP A 20 -10.56 5.30 27.26
N PHE A 21 -9.70 4.33 27.53
CA PHE A 21 -8.59 3.96 26.66
C PHE A 21 -8.57 2.46 26.38
N LYS A 22 -7.93 2.09 25.26
CA LYS A 22 -7.79 0.72 24.82
C LYS A 22 -6.39 0.19 25.12
N GLU A 23 -6.24 -1.13 25.00
CA GLU A 23 -4.94 -1.77 25.10
C GLU A 23 -3.98 -1.26 24.01
N GLY A 24 -2.77 -0.88 24.42
CA GLY A 24 -1.74 -0.30 23.56
C GLY A 24 -1.68 1.22 23.56
N GLU A 25 -2.65 1.90 24.17
CA GLU A 25 -2.69 3.37 24.22
C GLU A 25 -1.90 3.94 25.42
N MET A 26 -1.66 3.14 26.45
CA MET A 26 -0.93 3.54 27.65
C MET A 26 0.32 2.68 27.83
N VAL A 27 1.28 3.16 28.62
CA VAL A 27 2.46 2.37 29.00
C VAL A 27 2.06 1.09 29.73
N LYS A 28 2.81 0.02 29.46
CA LYS A 28 2.41 -1.33 29.85
C LYS A 28 2.05 -1.47 31.34
N SER A 29 2.86 -0.93 32.23
CA SER A 29 2.61 -1.04 33.69
C SER A 29 1.33 -0.32 34.12
N PHE A 30 1.05 0.85 33.55
CA PHE A 30 -0.20 1.59 33.77
C PHE A 30 -1.40 0.81 33.23
N GLN A 31 -1.28 0.33 32.00
CA GLN A 31 -2.31 -0.44 31.34
C GLN A 31 -2.64 -1.73 32.08
N ASP A 32 -1.62 -2.53 32.43
CA ASP A 32 -1.80 -3.80 33.15
C ASP A 32 -2.52 -3.56 34.48
N SER A 33 -2.11 -2.54 35.25
CA SER A 33 -2.77 -2.19 36.50
C SER A 33 -4.23 -1.79 36.30
N SER A 34 -4.53 -1.08 35.21
CA SER A 34 -5.89 -0.61 34.91
C SER A 34 -6.82 -1.73 34.37
N PHE A 35 -6.30 -2.66 33.59
CA PHE A 35 -7.11 -3.73 32.98
C PHE A 35 -7.27 -4.96 33.88
N PHE A 36 -6.28 -5.26 34.72
CA PHE A 36 -6.32 -6.44 35.59
C PHE A 36 -6.66 -6.11 37.05
N GLY A 37 -6.69 -4.83 37.40
CA GLY A 37 -7.08 -4.38 38.72
C GLY A 37 -8.60 -4.43 38.93
N GLU A 38 -9.00 -4.15 40.17
CA GLU A 38 -10.42 -4.09 40.56
C GLU A 38 -10.92 -2.65 40.61
N VAL A 39 -12.13 -2.43 40.16
CA VAL A 39 -12.79 -1.11 40.21
C VAL A 39 -12.86 -0.59 41.64
N GLY A 40 -12.52 0.66 41.83
CA GLY A 40 -12.48 1.36 43.16
C GLY A 40 -11.18 1.23 43.90
N LYS A 41 -10.28 0.28 43.57
CA LYS A 41 -8.99 0.09 44.23
C LYS A 41 -7.90 1.01 43.67
N LEU A 42 -6.88 1.26 44.52
CA LEU A 42 -5.69 2.04 44.17
C LEU A 42 -4.53 1.11 43.82
N TYR A 43 -3.80 1.46 42.79
CA TYR A 43 -2.63 0.74 42.28
C TYR A 43 -1.45 1.69 42.11
N ILE A 44 -0.24 1.16 42.30
CA ILE A 44 1.01 1.88 42.00
C ILE A 44 1.66 1.21 40.78
N ALA A 45 1.89 1.98 39.73
CA ALA A 45 2.52 1.51 38.52
C ALA A 45 3.77 2.34 38.17
N PRO A 46 4.97 1.78 38.29
CA PRO A 46 6.18 2.44 37.85
C PRO A 46 6.30 2.39 36.31
N SER A 47 6.77 3.48 35.71
CA SER A 47 7.06 3.56 34.30
C SER A 47 8.26 4.46 34.00
N ASN A 48 8.65 4.60 32.74
CA ASN A 48 9.70 5.53 32.33
C ASN A 48 9.32 7.01 32.54
N TYR A 49 8.04 7.30 32.76
CA TYR A 49 7.53 8.64 33.05
C TYR A 49 7.40 8.94 34.56
N GLY A 50 7.71 7.97 35.39
CA GLY A 50 7.61 8.10 36.85
C GLY A 50 6.73 7.04 37.49
N VAL A 51 6.27 7.33 38.70
CA VAL A 51 5.38 6.44 39.47
C VAL A 51 3.95 6.96 39.37
N HIS A 52 3.06 6.12 38.86
CA HIS A 52 1.65 6.46 38.75
C HIS A 52 0.86 5.89 39.91
N LEU A 53 0.01 6.72 40.52
CA LEU A 53 -1.02 6.28 41.47
C LEU A 53 -2.34 6.25 40.72
N ILE A 54 -2.90 5.05 40.54
CA ILE A 54 -4.05 4.80 39.68
C ILE A 54 -5.24 4.35 40.52
N GLN A 55 -6.39 4.97 40.34
CA GLN A 55 -7.66 4.50 40.83
C GLN A 55 -8.53 4.09 39.66
N ILE A 56 -9.00 2.86 39.64
CA ILE A 56 -9.87 2.38 38.58
C ILE A 56 -11.31 2.83 38.87
N LEU A 57 -11.84 3.70 38.03
CA LEU A 57 -13.18 4.23 38.19
C LEU A 57 -14.22 3.30 37.55
N ASN A 58 -13.91 2.77 36.37
CA ASN A 58 -14.79 1.84 35.66
C ASN A 58 -13.99 0.97 34.69
N GLN A 59 -14.57 -0.17 34.30
CA GLN A 59 -14.00 -1.08 33.29
C GLN A 59 -15.09 -1.48 32.30
N GLY A 60 -14.76 -1.45 31.03
CA GLY A 60 -15.63 -1.90 29.95
C GLY A 60 -15.72 -3.43 29.85
N PRO A 61 -16.63 -3.96 29.05
CA PRO A 61 -16.73 -5.41 28.81
C PRO A 61 -15.46 -5.94 28.13
N LYS A 62 -15.04 -7.14 28.53
CA LYS A 62 -13.90 -7.81 27.88
C LYS A 62 -14.22 -8.16 26.43
N SER A 63 -13.40 -7.70 25.49
CA SER A 63 -13.50 -8.08 24.09
C SER A 63 -12.66 -9.31 23.78
N LYS A 64 -13.17 -10.19 22.91
CA LYS A 64 -12.40 -11.32 22.42
C LYS A 64 -11.31 -10.81 21.46
N ARG A 65 -10.08 -11.25 21.68
CA ARG A 65 -8.95 -11.00 20.79
C ARG A 65 -8.37 -12.31 20.30
N VAL A 66 -7.84 -12.32 19.11
CA VAL A 66 -7.14 -13.46 18.52
C VAL A 66 -5.71 -13.06 18.20
N GLN A 67 -4.79 -13.94 18.50
CA GLN A 67 -3.41 -13.85 18.08
C GLN A 67 -3.24 -14.71 16.82
N LEU A 68 -2.74 -14.11 15.76
CA LEU A 68 -2.53 -14.80 14.49
C LEU A 68 -1.03 -14.91 14.24
N GLN A 69 -0.63 -16.08 13.77
CA GLN A 69 0.68 -16.27 13.14
C GLN A 69 0.44 -16.38 11.63
N VAL A 70 1.08 -15.48 10.87
CA VAL A 70 0.95 -15.44 9.42
C VAL A 70 2.27 -15.87 8.79
N PHE A 71 2.21 -16.83 7.90
CA PHE A 71 3.31 -17.19 7.02
C PHE A 71 2.94 -16.73 5.61
N SER A 72 3.79 -15.91 5.00
CA SER A 72 3.67 -15.49 3.60
C SER A 72 4.94 -15.81 2.84
N LYS A 73 4.80 -16.31 1.62
CA LYS A 73 5.88 -16.53 0.70
C LYS A 73 5.54 -15.87 -0.63
N GLU A 74 6.41 -15.00 -1.08
CA GLU A 74 6.28 -14.39 -2.40
C GLU A 74 6.55 -15.45 -3.49
N VAL A 75 5.64 -15.58 -4.45
CA VAL A 75 5.79 -16.45 -5.62
C VAL A 75 6.23 -15.58 -6.79
N THR A 76 7.50 -15.72 -7.17
CA THR A 76 8.07 -15.01 -8.31
C THR A 76 8.21 -15.95 -9.51
N TYR A 77 8.09 -15.39 -10.70
CA TYR A 77 8.30 -16.16 -11.93
C TYR A 77 9.74 -16.62 -12.06
N SER A 78 9.94 -17.85 -12.58
CA SER A 78 11.26 -18.35 -12.87
C SER A 78 11.93 -17.53 -13.98
N GLN A 79 13.27 -17.53 -14.02
CA GLN A 79 14.02 -16.87 -15.10
C GLN A 79 13.63 -17.44 -16.48
N ALA A 80 13.40 -18.75 -16.57
CA ALA A 80 12.97 -19.42 -17.81
C ALA A 80 11.59 -18.90 -18.28
N THR A 81 10.62 -18.76 -17.36
CA THR A 81 9.30 -18.20 -17.68
C THR A 81 9.41 -16.77 -18.19
N ARG A 82 10.20 -15.94 -17.50
CA ARG A 82 10.44 -14.55 -17.92
C ARG A 82 11.07 -14.46 -19.31
N SER A 83 12.09 -15.27 -19.59
CA SER A 83 12.75 -15.30 -20.89
C SER A 83 11.78 -15.72 -22.00
N LYS A 84 10.93 -16.72 -21.74
CA LYS A 84 9.92 -17.16 -22.71
C LYS A 84 8.90 -16.05 -23.04
N VAL A 85 8.40 -15.36 -22.02
CA VAL A 85 7.45 -14.26 -22.23
C VAL A 85 8.12 -13.10 -22.97
N TYR A 86 9.37 -12.77 -22.67
CA TYR A 86 10.13 -11.77 -23.40
C TYR A 86 10.33 -12.14 -24.88
N GLN A 87 10.69 -13.41 -25.18
CA GLN A 87 10.82 -13.90 -26.56
C GLN A 87 9.48 -13.80 -27.33
N ASN A 88 8.36 -14.10 -26.67
CA ASN A 88 7.04 -13.93 -27.28
C ASN A 88 6.76 -12.45 -27.59
N ALA A 89 7.12 -11.54 -26.69
CA ALA A 89 6.98 -10.09 -26.92
C ALA A 89 7.88 -9.60 -28.08
N VAL A 90 9.10 -10.11 -28.20
CA VAL A 90 10.01 -9.82 -29.33
C VAL A 90 9.40 -10.28 -30.66
N LYS A 91 8.89 -11.51 -30.69
CA LYS A 91 8.21 -12.05 -31.87
C LYS A 91 6.99 -11.18 -32.23
N PHE A 92 6.15 -10.84 -31.27
CA PHE A 92 4.99 -9.98 -31.46
C PHE A 92 5.36 -8.64 -32.10
N VAL A 93 6.35 -7.93 -31.60
CA VAL A 93 6.81 -6.64 -32.13
C VAL A 93 7.38 -6.80 -33.54
N SER A 94 8.11 -7.89 -33.81
CA SER A 94 8.72 -8.12 -35.14
C SER A 94 7.68 -8.37 -36.23
N GLU A 95 6.56 -8.99 -35.88
CA GLU A 95 5.46 -9.35 -36.80
C GLU A 95 4.39 -8.25 -36.91
N ASN A 96 4.27 -7.36 -35.91
CA ASN A 96 3.18 -6.38 -35.82
C ASN A 96 3.72 -4.96 -35.65
N ARG A 97 4.15 -4.33 -36.74
CA ARG A 97 4.80 -3.01 -36.73
C ARG A 97 3.85 -1.84 -36.99
N THR A 98 2.62 -2.11 -37.45
CA THR A 98 1.61 -1.10 -37.70
C THR A 98 0.45 -1.24 -36.72
N GLN A 99 -0.32 -0.17 -36.54
CA GLN A 99 -1.49 -0.17 -35.66
C GLN A 99 -2.54 -1.22 -36.09
N GLU A 100 -2.73 -1.43 -37.40
CA GLU A 100 -3.68 -2.42 -37.89
C GLU A 100 -3.25 -3.84 -37.54
N GLN A 101 -1.96 -4.19 -37.78
CA GLN A 101 -1.40 -5.48 -37.45
C GLN A 101 -1.45 -5.71 -35.91
N PHE A 102 -1.12 -4.69 -35.14
CA PHE A 102 -1.16 -4.72 -33.67
C PHE A 102 -2.57 -5.02 -33.16
N ASN A 103 -3.58 -4.33 -33.64
CA ASN A 103 -4.96 -4.56 -33.23
C ASN A 103 -5.46 -5.96 -33.67
N ALA A 104 -5.20 -6.37 -34.90
CA ALA A 104 -5.60 -7.70 -35.41
C ALA A 104 -4.93 -8.83 -34.55
N ALA A 105 -3.67 -8.70 -34.22
CA ALA A 105 -2.96 -9.69 -33.39
C ALA A 105 -3.52 -9.79 -31.97
N ILE A 106 -3.91 -8.67 -31.36
CA ILE A 106 -4.54 -8.68 -30.02
C ILE A 106 -5.93 -9.33 -30.06
N GLU A 107 -6.71 -9.09 -31.13
CA GLU A 107 -8.02 -9.71 -31.29
C GLU A 107 -7.91 -11.23 -31.51
N ALA A 108 -6.86 -11.68 -32.19
CA ALA A 108 -6.60 -13.09 -32.45
C ALA A 108 -6.08 -13.87 -31.22
N ASP A 109 -5.37 -13.24 -30.31
CA ASP A 109 -4.76 -13.88 -29.14
C ASP A 109 -5.38 -13.38 -27.83
N GLN A 110 -6.30 -14.13 -27.27
CA GLN A 110 -6.98 -13.85 -25.99
C GLN A 110 -6.05 -13.85 -24.77
N SER A 111 -4.82 -14.32 -24.90
CA SER A 111 -3.83 -14.27 -23.81
C SER A 111 -3.23 -12.86 -23.64
N LEU A 112 -3.38 -11.99 -24.63
CA LEU A 112 -2.93 -10.61 -24.60
C LEU A 112 -3.97 -9.69 -23.95
N VAL A 113 -3.52 -8.82 -23.04
CA VAL A 113 -4.40 -7.89 -22.34
C VAL A 113 -4.28 -6.51 -22.97
N LYS A 114 -5.31 -6.08 -23.70
CA LYS A 114 -5.39 -4.72 -24.23
C LYS A 114 -5.74 -3.72 -23.12
N ARG A 115 -5.00 -2.62 -23.07
CA ARG A 115 -5.28 -1.46 -22.21
C ARG A 115 -5.29 -0.21 -23.07
N VAL A 116 -6.22 0.70 -22.81
CA VAL A 116 -6.27 2.02 -23.45
C VAL A 116 -5.98 3.05 -22.37
N ALA A 117 -5.03 3.93 -22.64
CA ALA A 117 -4.68 5.04 -21.77
C ALA A 117 -5.09 6.33 -22.51
N ASN A 118 -6.17 6.97 -22.05
CA ASN A 118 -6.66 8.21 -22.62
C ASN A 118 -6.05 9.41 -21.89
N ASN A 119 -5.76 10.49 -22.62
CA ASN A 119 -5.32 11.77 -22.07
C ASN A 119 -4.14 11.67 -21.08
N THR A 120 -3.09 10.93 -21.48
CA THR A 120 -1.88 10.84 -20.68
C THR A 120 -1.11 12.16 -20.70
N GLU A 121 -0.84 12.74 -19.54
CA GLU A 121 -0.04 13.94 -19.39
C GLU A 121 1.46 13.60 -19.33
N GLU A 122 2.33 14.50 -19.80
CA GLU A 122 3.78 14.30 -19.81
C GLU A 122 4.37 14.10 -18.41
N ASN A 123 3.82 14.75 -17.40
CA ASN A 123 4.23 14.65 -16.00
C ASN A 123 3.63 13.44 -15.27
N GLN A 124 2.69 12.74 -15.88
CA GLN A 124 2.08 11.54 -15.31
C GLN A 124 3.12 10.45 -15.07
N ARG A 125 3.03 9.76 -13.94
CA ARG A 125 4.02 8.75 -13.54
C ARG A 125 3.60 7.33 -13.83
N VAL A 126 2.30 7.06 -13.82
CA VAL A 126 1.74 5.71 -13.90
C VAL A 126 0.51 5.70 -14.79
N ILE A 127 0.39 4.69 -15.65
CA ILE A 127 -0.85 4.37 -16.37
C ILE A 127 -1.71 3.49 -15.44
N PRO A 128 -3.00 3.78 -15.24
CA PRO A 128 -3.87 2.98 -14.37
C PRO A 128 -3.81 1.49 -14.71
N GLY A 129 -3.45 0.65 -13.70
CA GLY A 129 -3.32 -0.81 -13.84
C GLY A 129 -2.00 -1.30 -14.44
N ILE A 130 -1.03 -0.42 -14.66
CA ILE A 130 0.31 -0.78 -15.14
C ILE A 130 1.36 -0.10 -14.26
N ASP A 131 2.03 -0.90 -13.42
CA ASP A 131 3.09 -0.43 -12.56
C ASP A 131 4.32 -0.01 -13.39
N ASP A 132 5.15 0.92 -12.85
CA ASP A 132 6.39 1.38 -13.49
C ASP A 132 6.26 1.82 -14.95
N SER A 133 5.09 2.36 -15.35
CA SER A 133 4.78 2.70 -16.75
C SER A 133 5.33 4.07 -17.21
N ARG A 134 6.11 4.77 -16.38
CA ARG A 134 6.65 6.09 -16.74
C ARG A 134 7.46 6.10 -18.04
N GLN A 135 8.22 5.04 -18.33
CA GLN A 135 9.00 4.92 -19.56
C GLN A 135 8.10 4.88 -20.81
N VAL A 136 6.93 4.27 -20.71
CA VAL A 136 5.93 4.21 -21.79
C VAL A 136 5.33 5.59 -22.07
N ILE A 137 4.98 6.31 -21.00
CA ILE A 137 4.45 7.68 -21.11
C ILE A 137 5.48 8.61 -21.76
N ARG A 138 6.73 8.54 -21.30
CA ARG A 138 7.82 9.34 -21.89
C ARG A 138 8.02 9.02 -23.37
N TRP A 139 8.04 7.73 -23.74
CA TRP A 139 8.16 7.30 -25.13
C TRP A 139 6.99 7.86 -25.97
N ALA A 140 5.75 7.79 -25.49
CA ALA A 140 4.58 8.31 -26.19
C ALA A 140 4.71 9.82 -26.46
N HIS A 141 5.11 10.61 -25.48
CA HIS A 141 5.29 12.06 -25.64
C HIS A 141 6.49 12.44 -26.53
N GLN A 142 7.56 11.65 -26.50
CA GLN A 142 8.74 11.87 -27.38
C GLN A 142 8.48 11.47 -28.84
N ASN A 143 7.54 10.58 -29.10
CA ASN A 143 7.22 10.07 -30.44
C ASN A 143 5.80 10.45 -30.89
N LYS A 144 5.24 11.55 -30.37
CA LYS A 144 3.91 12.01 -30.73
C LYS A 144 3.67 12.20 -32.23
N ASP A 145 4.73 12.46 -33.01
CA ASP A 145 4.66 12.60 -34.46
C ASP A 145 4.56 11.27 -35.20
N LYS A 146 4.70 10.13 -34.48
CA LYS A 146 4.71 8.78 -35.04
C LYS A 146 3.42 8.00 -34.69
N VAL A 147 2.28 8.60 -34.96
CA VAL A 147 0.98 7.94 -34.78
C VAL A 147 0.88 6.67 -35.63
N GLY A 148 0.47 5.56 -35.02
CA GLY A 148 0.36 4.26 -35.68
C GLY A 148 1.62 3.39 -35.63
N GLU A 149 2.77 3.92 -35.20
CA GLU A 149 4.01 3.15 -35.00
C GLU A 149 3.96 2.37 -33.69
N VAL A 150 4.39 1.11 -33.73
CA VAL A 150 4.46 0.23 -32.55
C VAL A 150 5.81 0.43 -31.84
N SER A 151 5.78 0.55 -30.52
CA SER A 151 6.94 0.76 -29.69
C SER A 151 7.89 -0.43 -29.61
N GLU A 152 9.04 -0.22 -29.03
CA GLU A 152 9.87 -1.27 -28.44
C GLU A 152 9.16 -1.91 -27.21
N ILE A 153 9.78 -2.94 -26.66
CA ILE A 153 9.26 -3.67 -25.50
C ILE A 153 9.69 -2.93 -24.22
N PHE A 154 8.70 -2.52 -23.43
CA PHE A 154 8.94 -1.95 -22.12
C PHE A 154 8.77 -3.01 -21.02
N ARG A 155 9.62 -2.94 -20.01
CA ARG A 155 9.44 -3.73 -18.78
C ARG A 155 8.79 -2.85 -17.72
N CYS A 156 7.57 -3.21 -17.33
CA CYS A 156 6.75 -2.50 -16.35
C CYS A 156 6.44 -3.43 -15.17
N GLY A 157 7.27 -3.38 -14.12
CA GLY A 157 7.19 -4.29 -12.98
C GLY A 157 7.43 -5.76 -13.38
N ASP A 158 6.39 -6.56 -13.26
CA ASP A 158 6.36 -7.99 -13.61
C ASP A 158 5.87 -8.28 -15.04
N LYS A 159 5.56 -7.23 -15.81
CA LYS A 159 4.96 -7.33 -17.14
C LYS A 159 5.90 -6.81 -18.23
N PHE A 160 5.75 -7.36 -19.43
CA PHE A 160 6.28 -6.78 -20.66
C PHE A 160 5.12 -6.08 -21.41
N LEU A 161 5.38 -4.90 -21.91
CA LEU A 161 4.38 -4.04 -22.52
C LEU A 161 4.90 -3.53 -23.85
N VAL A 162 4.00 -3.51 -24.83
CA VAL A 162 4.20 -2.89 -26.15
C VAL A 162 3.07 -1.89 -26.35
N ALA A 163 3.39 -0.72 -26.82
CA ALA A 163 2.43 0.38 -26.99
C ALA A 163 2.34 0.85 -28.43
N VAL A 164 1.22 1.43 -28.80
CA VAL A 164 1.02 2.15 -30.04
C VAL A 164 0.33 3.49 -29.76
N ILE A 165 0.76 4.56 -30.38
CA ILE A 165 0.11 5.86 -30.28
C ILE A 165 -1.04 5.88 -31.29
N THR A 166 -2.26 6.00 -30.79
CA THR A 166 -3.46 5.98 -31.65
C THR A 166 -3.93 7.37 -32.05
N GLU A 167 -3.72 8.35 -31.18
CA GLU A 167 -4.18 9.73 -31.38
C GLU A 167 -3.33 10.68 -30.51
N VAL A 168 -3.15 11.91 -31.01
CA VAL A 168 -2.49 13.01 -30.28
C VAL A 168 -3.42 14.23 -30.35
N ASN A 169 -3.82 14.71 -29.15
CA ASN A 169 -4.69 15.89 -29.00
C ASN A 169 -3.87 17.08 -28.50
#